data_e9b7224ce5b0b1263bb813cf4b70ac22
#
_entry.id   e9b7224ce5b0b1263bb813cf4b70ac22
#
_cell.length_a   1.000
_cell.length_b   1.000
_cell.length_c   1.000
_cell.angle_alpha   90.00
_cell.angle_beta   90.00
_cell.angle_gamma   90.00
#
_symmetry.space_group_name_H-M   'P 1'
#
loop_
_entity.id
_entity.type
_entity.pdbx_description
1 polymer ?
#
loop_
_entity_poly.entity_id
_entity_poly.type
_entity_poly.pdbx_seq_one_letter_code
_entity_poly.pdbx_strand_id
1 'polypeptide(L)'
;MTNLKKCIALGLGVACLLPLASQTVSARMVYFDLHVTREDYSVSSRKTEKTDGSPAVANITGGLGWGKKVRIRAWTAAEDEPATEMKIADSNGRYTLRYNNGYGTIGRYYYLNASKYGWLNSNITGRFDP
;
A
#
# COMPACT_ATOMS: atom_id res chain seq x y z
N MET A 1 48.81 19.04 11.39
CA MET A 1 47.96 19.61 10.37
C MET A 1 47.26 18.57 9.47
N THR A 2 47.96 17.57 8.97
CA THR A 2 47.39 16.51 8.13
C THR A 2 46.34 15.65 8.83
N ASN A 3 46.49 15.44 10.14
CA ASN A 3 45.53 14.63 10.90
C ASN A 3 44.18 15.31 11.12
N LEU A 4 44.13 16.64 11.20
CA LEU A 4 42.90 17.41 11.34
C LEU A 4 42.05 17.30 10.08
N LYS A 5 42.67 17.33 8.91
CA LYS A 5 41.95 17.17 7.62
C LYS A 5 41.34 15.79 7.47
N LYS A 6 42.00 14.77 7.96
CA LYS A 6 41.46 13.40 7.92
C LYS A 6 40.27 13.21 8.85
N CYS A 7 40.30 13.80 10.03
CA CYS A 7 39.19 13.75 10.97
C CYS A 7 37.92 14.45 10.44
N ILE A 8 38.08 15.58 9.76
CA ILE A 8 36.97 16.34 9.18
C ILE A 8 36.32 15.54 8.04
N ALA A 9 37.11 14.89 7.21
CA ALA A 9 36.59 14.06 6.12
C ALA A 9 35.78 12.85 6.61
N LEU A 10 36.22 12.22 7.69
CA LEU A 10 35.50 11.12 8.33
C LEU A 10 34.16 11.56 8.95
N GLY A 11 34.15 12.71 9.60
CA GLY A 11 32.92 13.27 10.18
C GLY A 11 31.86 13.59 9.13
N LEU A 12 32.26 14.13 8.00
CA LEU A 12 31.36 14.42 6.89
C LEU A 12 30.78 13.17 6.26
N GLY A 13 31.57 12.12 6.11
CA GLY A 13 31.11 10.85 5.57
C GLY A 13 30.02 10.19 6.42
N VAL A 14 30.20 10.17 7.72
CA VAL A 14 29.21 9.59 8.64
C VAL A 14 27.92 10.44 8.67
N ALA A 15 28.01 11.75 8.67
CA ALA A 15 26.84 12.62 8.66
C ALA A 15 26.00 12.49 7.38
N CYS A 16 26.59 12.18 6.23
CA CYS A 16 25.86 11.95 4.99
C CYS A 16 25.16 10.60 4.93
N LEU A 17 25.68 9.57 5.59
CA LEU A 17 25.10 8.22 5.57
C LEU A 17 23.84 8.10 6.43
N LEU A 18 23.78 8.75 7.59
CA LEU A 18 22.64 8.70 8.50
C LEU A 18 21.33 9.20 7.90
N PRO A 19 21.26 10.35 7.20
CA PRO A 19 20.04 10.80 6.57
C PRO A 19 19.53 9.89 5.45
N LEU A 20 20.44 9.28 4.68
CA LEU A 20 20.08 8.35 3.62
C LEU A 20 19.46 7.06 4.17
N ALA A 21 19.99 6.51 5.25
CA ALA A 21 19.44 5.34 5.93
C ALA A 21 18.03 5.61 6.47
N SER A 22 17.76 6.80 7.01
CA SER A 22 16.43 7.20 7.50
C SER A 22 15.40 7.33 6.39
N GLN A 23 15.79 7.75 5.19
CA GLN A 23 14.90 7.91 4.05
C GLN A 23 14.48 6.58 3.42
N THR A 24 15.28 5.52 3.55
CA THR A 24 14.96 4.20 2.98
C THR A 24 13.91 3.43 3.78
N VAL A 25 13.58 3.86 4.99
CA VAL A 25 12.64 3.19 5.91
C VAL A 25 11.21 3.74 5.79
N SER A 26 10.98 4.79 5.02
CA SER A 26 9.63 5.36 4.85
C SER A 26 8.70 4.39 4.11
N ALA A 27 7.49 4.21 4.64
CA ALA A 27 6.45 3.37 4.06
C ALA A 27 6.17 3.78 2.60
N ARG A 28 6.10 2.80 1.73
CA ARG A 28 5.75 3.01 0.33
C ARG A 28 4.26 2.82 0.17
N MET A 29 3.55 3.92 0.02
CA MET A 29 2.13 3.89 -0.28
C MET A 29 1.88 4.34 -1.73
N VAL A 30 0.83 3.84 -2.30
CA VAL A 30 0.40 4.22 -3.65
C VAL A 30 -1.00 4.82 -3.60
N TYR A 31 -1.18 5.91 -4.34
CA TYR A 31 -2.50 6.50 -4.56
C TYR A 31 -3.26 5.70 -5.60
N PHE A 32 -4.55 5.55 -5.41
CA PHE A 32 -5.41 4.90 -6.38
C PHE A 32 -6.64 5.73 -6.71
N ASP A 33 -7.11 5.52 -7.93
CA ASP A 33 -8.36 6.04 -8.47
C ASP A 33 -8.96 4.91 -9.31
N LEU A 34 -9.94 4.19 -8.76
CA LEU A 34 -10.46 2.96 -9.33
C LEU A 34 -11.94 3.11 -9.69
N HIS A 35 -12.25 2.88 -10.96
CA HIS A 35 -13.61 2.82 -11.46
C HIS A 35 -14.17 1.41 -11.31
N VAL A 36 -14.94 1.19 -10.25
CA VAL A 36 -15.47 -0.12 -9.88
C VAL A 36 -16.90 -0.23 -10.42
N THR A 37 -17.05 -0.95 -11.51
CA THR A 37 -18.32 -1.01 -12.25
C THR A 37 -18.92 -2.40 -12.38
N ARG A 38 -18.18 -3.47 -12.02
CA ARG A 38 -18.62 -4.85 -12.21
C ARG A 38 -18.30 -5.71 -11.00
N GLU A 39 -19.17 -6.70 -10.73
CA GLU A 39 -19.00 -7.68 -9.66
C GLU A 39 -18.02 -8.79 -10.04
N ASP A 40 -18.07 -9.21 -11.29
CA ASP A 40 -17.28 -10.31 -11.87
C ASP A 40 -15.92 -9.86 -12.39
N TYR A 41 -15.65 -8.57 -12.37
CA TYR A 41 -14.44 -7.97 -12.88
C TYR A 41 -13.85 -7.00 -11.87
N SER A 42 -12.62 -7.23 -11.49
CA SER A 42 -11.92 -6.39 -10.54
C SER A 42 -10.98 -5.40 -11.22
N VAL A 43 -10.77 -4.28 -10.57
CA VAL A 43 -9.77 -3.28 -10.93
C VAL A 43 -8.73 -3.19 -9.84
N SER A 44 -7.50 -2.81 -10.21
CA SER A 44 -6.38 -2.85 -9.28
C SER A 44 -5.60 -1.54 -9.28
N SER A 45 -5.07 -1.21 -8.11
CA SER A 45 -4.09 -0.15 -7.96
C SER A 45 -2.75 -0.54 -8.61
N ARG A 46 -1.82 0.39 -8.64
CA ARG A 46 -0.42 0.06 -8.92
C ARG A 46 0.13 -0.83 -7.82
N LYS A 47 1.10 -1.67 -8.17
CA LYS A 47 1.85 -2.45 -7.17
C LYS A 47 2.81 -1.58 -6.38
N THR A 48 3.01 -1.92 -5.13
CA THR A 48 3.97 -1.27 -4.25
C THR A 48 4.63 -2.28 -3.33
N GLU A 49 5.85 -1.99 -2.93
CA GLU A 49 6.65 -2.88 -2.10
C GLU A 49 6.26 -2.79 -0.63
N LYS A 50 6.13 -3.95 0.00
CA LYS A 50 5.94 -4.03 1.44
C LYS A 50 7.27 -3.81 2.15
N THR A 51 7.32 -2.84 3.05
CA THR A 51 8.55 -2.43 3.73
C THR A 51 8.58 -2.72 5.22
N ASP A 52 7.47 -3.10 5.82
CA ASP A 52 7.41 -3.45 7.25
C ASP A 52 6.48 -4.63 7.52
N GLY A 53 6.39 -5.06 8.78
CA GLY A 53 5.60 -6.20 9.21
C GLY A 53 4.13 -5.89 9.52
N SER A 54 3.65 -4.69 9.24
CA SER A 54 2.26 -4.31 9.53
C SER A 54 1.26 -4.93 8.55
N PRO A 55 -0.02 -5.02 8.92
CA PRO A 55 -1.07 -5.40 7.97
C PRO A 55 -1.18 -4.40 6.82
N ALA A 56 -1.74 -4.83 5.70
CA ALA A 56 -2.07 -3.93 4.60
C ALA A 56 -3.19 -2.97 5.01
N VAL A 57 -3.14 -1.75 4.52
CA VAL A 57 -4.14 -0.72 4.79
C VAL A 57 -4.62 -0.08 3.49
N ALA A 58 -5.92 -0.05 3.31
CA ALA A 58 -6.58 0.74 2.29
C ALA A 58 -7.30 1.91 2.96
N ASN A 59 -6.84 3.12 2.69
CA ASN A 59 -7.50 4.33 3.17
C ASN A 59 -8.30 4.95 2.02
N ILE A 60 -9.61 4.73 2.02
CA ILE A 60 -10.51 5.24 1.00
C ILE A 60 -10.95 6.64 1.38
N THR A 61 -10.59 7.63 0.58
CA THR A 61 -10.85 9.03 0.84
C THR A 61 -12.06 9.58 0.08
N GLY A 62 -12.56 8.86 -0.92
CA GLY A 62 -13.72 9.28 -1.69
C GLY A 62 -14.37 8.14 -2.44
N GLY A 63 -15.62 8.35 -2.85
CA GLY A 63 -16.36 7.48 -3.76
C GLY A 63 -17.32 6.49 -3.14
N LEU A 64 -17.33 6.33 -1.83
CA LEU A 64 -18.27 5.46 -1.11
C LEU A 64 -19.32 6.24 -0.31
N GLY A 65 -20.32 5.52 0.14
CA GLY A 65 -21.50 6.08 0.78
C GLY A 65 -22.72 6.04 -0.13
N TRP A 66 -23.90 6.35 0.40
CA TRP A 66 -25.16 6.34 -0.35
C TRP A 66 -25.47 4.99 -1.03
N GLY A 67 -25.13 3.87 -0.36
CA GLY A 67 -25.34 2.53 -0.88
C GLY A 67 -24.26 2.02 -1.83
N LYS A 68 -23.24 2.80 -2.12
CA LYS A 68 -22.08 2.37 -2.90
C LYS A 68 -21.16 1.51 -2.04
N LYS A 69 -20.88 0.30 -2.49
CA LYS A 69 -20.07 -0.68 -1.76
C LYS A 69 -19.10 -1.37 -2.71
N VAL A 70 -17.93 -1.70 -2.20
CA VAL A 70 -16.92 -2.45 -2.93
C VAL A 70 -16.34 -3.57 -2.06
N ARG A 71 -15.91 -4.64 -2.70
CA ARG A 71 -15.04 -5.65 -2.07
C ARG A 71 -13.60 -5.25 -2.30
N ILE A 72 -12.80 -5.25 -1.26
CA ILE A 72 -11.38 -4.94 -1.34
C ILE A 72 -10.54 -6.02 -0.69
N ARG A 73 -9.39 -6.27 -1.26
CA ARG A 73 -8.30 -7.08 -0.68
C ARG A 73 -6.99 -6.77 -1.38
N ALA A 74 -5.88 -7.12 -0.73
CA ALA A 74 -4.58 -7.06 -1.37
C ALA A 74 -4.27 -8.37 -2.10
N TRP A 75 -3.58 -8.25 -3.23
CA TRP A 75 -3.11 -9.35 -4.05
C TRP A 75 -1.60 -9.28 -4.21
N THR A 76 -0.97 -10.45 -4.39
CA THR A 76 0.45 -10.51 -4.76
C THR A 76 0.61 -10.09 -6.21
N ALA A 77 1.61 -9.25 -6.48
CA ALA A 77 1.88 -8.80 -7.84
C ALA A 77 2.56 -9.88 -8.71
N ALA A 78 3.35 -10.75 -8.09
CA ALA A 78 4.09 -11.78 -8.81
C ALA A 78 3.19 -12.94 -9.28
N GLU A 79 2.33 -13.44 -8.40
CA GLU A 79 1.49 -14.61 -8.67
C GLU A 79 0.05 -14.27 -9.03
N ASP A 80 -0.37 -13.00 -8.92
CA ASP A 80 -1.76 -12.56 -9.09
C ASP A 80 -2.74 -13.37 -8.22
N GLU A 81 -2.42 -13.50 -6.95
CA GLU A 81 -3.20 -14.27 -5.97
C GLU A 81 -3.68 -13.39 -4.82
N PRO A 82 -4.87 -13.65 -4.27
CA PRO A 82 -5.31 -12.99 -3.05
C PRO A 82 -4.34 -13.23 -1.90
N ALA A 83 -3.89 -12.16 -1.27
CA ALA A 83 -2.91 -12.22 -0.18
C ALA A 83 -3.50 -11.88 1.18
N THR A 84 -4.64 -11.20 1.22
CA THR A 84 -5.32 -10.81 2.46
C THR A 84 -6.75 -11.32 2.52
N GLU A 85 -7.34 -11.21 3.70
CA GLU A 85 -8.80 -11.28 3.84
C GLU A 85 -9.48 -10.25 2.94
N MET A 86 -10.71 -10.55 2.53
CA MET A 86 -11.56 -9.63 1.79
C MET A 86 -12.41 -8.84 2.77
N LYS A 87 -12.55 -7.54 2.54
CA LYS A 87 -13.49 -6.68 3.25
C LYS A 87 -14.46 -6.01 2.31
N ILE A 88 -15.68 -5.80 2.80
CA ILE A 88 -16.68 -4.99 2.13
C ILE A 88 -16.55 -3.59 2.70
N ALA A 89 -16.22 -2.63 1.85
CA ALA A 89 -16.15 -1.23 2.19
C ALA A 89 -17.45 -0.54 1.75
N ASP A 90 -18.17 0.06 2.68
CA ASP A 90 -19.45 0.74 2.45
C ASP A 90 -19.39 2.24 2.75
N SER A 91 -18.28 2.72 3.23
CA SER A 91 -18.01 4.12 3.53
C SER A 91 -16.56 4.48 3.32
N ASN A 92 -16.28 5.76 3.14
CA ASN A 92 -14.90 6.25 3.16
C ASN A 92 -14.28 6.02 4.53
N GLY A 93 -13.01 5.67 4.57
CA GLY A 93 -12.32 5.39 5.82
C GLY A 93 -11.14 4.46 5.62
N ARG A 94 -10.57 4.08 6.75
CA ARG A 94 -9.40 3.23 6.81
C ARG A 94 -9.82 1.77 7.00
N TYR A 95 -9.36 0.89 6.13
CA TYR A 95 -9.59 -0.54 6.19
C TYR A 95 -8.27 -1.27 6.37
N THR A 96 -8.17 -2.05 7.44
CA THR A 96 -7.02 -2.91 7.70
C THR A 96 -7.29 -4.28 7.08
N LEU A 97 -6.38 -4.73 6.23
CA LEU A 97 -6.47 -6.00 5.51
C LEU A 97 -5.38 -6.94 6.05
N ARG A 98 -5.77 -7.92 6.84
CA ARG A 98 -4.83 -8.87 7.43
C ARG A 98 -4.35 -9.87 6.38
N TYR A 99 -3.05 -10.11 6.37
CA TYR A 99 -2.46 -11.10 5.47
C TYR A 99 -2.85 -12.52 5.87
N ASN A 100 -3.16 -13.35 4.88
CA ASN A 100 -3.32 -14.78 5.04
C ASN A 100 -1.96 -15.44 5.29
N ASN A 101 -1.96 -16.65 5.83
CA ASN A 101 -0.73 -17.41 6.07
C ASN A 101 0.11 -17.57 4.80
N GLY A 102 1.40 -17.29 4.90
CA GLY A 102 2.33 -17.34 3.76
C GLY A 102 2.43 -16.05 2.96
N TYR A 103 1.66 -15.03 3.31
CA TYR A 103 1.66 -13.73 2.64
C TYR A 103 2.10 -12.61 3.60
N GLY A 104 2.37 -11.44 3.05
CA GLY A 104 2.80 -10.28 3.84
C GLY A 104 4.31 -10.25 4.08
N THR A 105 5.09 -10.88 3.23
CA THR A 105 6.55 -10.87 3.31
C THR A 105 7.11 -9.52 2.91
N ILE A 106 8.00 -8.98 3.73
CA ILE A 106 8.75 -7.75 3.44
C ILE A 106 9.58 -7.95 2.17
N GLY A 107 9.62 -6.93 1.31
CA GLY A 107 10.32 -6.95 0.04
C GLY A 107 9.50 -7.45 -1.13
N ARG A 108 8.32 -8.00 -0.90
CA ARG A 108 7.39 -8.39 -1.94
C ARG A 108 6.46 -7.26 -2.32
N TYR A 109 5.93 -7.33 -3.54
CA TYR A 109 5.03 -6.32 -4.11
C TYR A 109 3.59 -6.78 -4.06
N TYR A 110 2.72 -5.85 -3.67
CA TYR A 110 1.28 -6.06 -3.57
C TYR A 110 0.52 -4.93 -4.25
N TYR A 111 -0.72 -5.18 -4.62
CA TYR A 111 -1.64 -4.16 -5.10
C TYR A 111 -3.01 -4.32 -4.44
N LEU A 112 -3.76 -3.23 -4.37
CA LEU A 112 -5.15 -3.27 -3.92
C LEU A 112 -6.04 -3.66 -5.09
N ASN A 113 -6.90 -4.63 -4.86
CA ASN A 113 -7.88 -5.09 -5.82
C ASN A 113 -9.29 -4.73 -5.31
N ALA A 114 -10.13 -4.21 -6.18
CA ALA A 114 -11.49 -3.84 -5.85
C ALA A 114 -12.49 -4.35 -6.89
N SER A 115 -13.63 -4.85 -6.42
CA SER A 115 -14.76 -5.24 -7.25
C SER A 115 -16.07 -4.69 -6.67
N LYS A 116 -17.08 -4.55 -7.53
CA LYS A 116 -18.38 -4.01 -7.12
C LYS A 116 -19.11 -4.98 -6.19
N TYR A 117 -19.72 -4.42 -5.15
CA TYR A 117 -20.62 -5.13 -4.27
C TYR A 117 -21.95 -4.39 -4.21
N GLY A 118 -22.99 -4.97 -4.81
CA GLY A 118 -24.32 -4.34 -4.89
C GLY A 118 -24.59 -3.72 -6.27
N TRP A 119 -25.52 -2.77 -6.31
CA TRP A 119 -26.12 -2.26 -7.55
C TRP A 119 -25.39 -1.05 -8.14
N LEU A 120 -24.69 -0.28 -7.31
CA LEU A 120 -24.17 1.02 -7.70
C LEU A 120 -22.70 0.92 -8.08
N ASN A 121 -22.32 1.59 -9.15
CA ASN A 121 -20.92 1.80 -9.51
C ASN A 121 -20.25 2.77 -8.54
N SER A 122 -18.97 2.61 -8.32
CA SER A 122 -18.18 3.45 -7.43
C SER A 122 -16.87 3.87 -8.08
N ASN A 123 -16.53 5.15 -7.93
CA ASN A 123 -15.20 5.65 -8.23
C ASN A 123 -14.48 5.88 -6.91
N ILE A 124 -13.67 4.93 -6.49
CA ILE A 124 -12.98 5.04 -5.21
C ILE A 124 -11.59 5.64 -5.40
N THR A 125 -11.28 6.58 -4.54
CA THR A 125 -9.96 7.21 -4.46
C THR A 125 -9.38 6.99 -3.09
N GLY A 126 -8.06 6.94 -2.99
CA GLY A 126 -7.42 6.78 -1.70
C GLY A 126 -5.96 6.39 -1.80
N ARG A 127 -5.50 5.76 -0.74
CA ARG A 127 -4.11 5.30 -0.60
C ARG A 127 -4.08 3.85 -0.17
N PHE A 128 -3.16 3.10 -0.74
CA PHE A 128 -2.89 1.71 -0.36
C PHE A 128 -1.44 1.59 0.14
N ASP A 129 -1.30 0.97 1.30
CA ASP A 129 -0.03 0.65 1.96
C ASP A 129 -0.02 -0.85 2.28
N PRO A 130 0.85 -1.64 1.62
CA PRO A 130 0.91 -3.09 1.80
C PRO A 130 1.47 -3.54 3.13
#